data_a034bbe16ce794f78423be85b921a976
#
_entry.id   a034bbe16ce794f78423be85b921a976
#
_cell.length_a   1.000
_cell.length_b   1.000
_cell.length_c   1.000
_cell.angle_alpha   90.00
_cell.angle_beta   90.00
_cell.angle_gamma   90.00
#
_symmetry.space_group_name_H-M   'P 1'
#
loop_
_entity.id
_entity.type
_entity.pdbx_description
1 polymer ?
#
loop_
_entity_poly.entity_id
_entity_poly.type
_entity_poly.pdbx_seq_one_letter_code
_entity_poly.pdbx_strand_id
1 'polypeptide(L)'
;MSDRAETKPETIKRWKDCLEAGIDRGEDPIIIITFRSGWDSAARPVLARGIDKREYVIKGQQAGRQIVNDQVVARLGMAIGAPVGEPCIVEISEELIAEDSRFSYLTPGTAHATLYIPKCSSEREEINYTNQPENRERFALLILLYGWVYANDYQFIYKNARPNLVYSVDHGHFFPGGPEWKQRDLLQAASAEINHRLVSNCKLKLEDIRQGLPLLDAVSEETIIQAVAAPPSEWGLTIDERVTLVEYLVKRRQDLLAL
;
A
#
# COMPACT_ATOMS: atom_id res chain seq x y z
N MET A 1 25.66 27.82 13.67
CA MET A 1 26.16 26.45 13.60
C MET A 1 25.99 26.03 12.16
N SER A 2 27.10 25.65 11.49
CA SER A 2 27.04 25.25 10.08
C SER A 2 26.30 23.91 9.98
N ASP A 3 25.14 23.88 9.36
CA ASP A 3 24.46 22.65 8.97
C ASP A 3 25.35 21.93 7.96
N ARG A 4 26.16 21.00 8.44
CA ARG A 4 26.91 20.09 7.56
C ARG A 4 25.90 19.11 6.96
N ALA A 5 25.80 19.09 5.63
CA ALA A 5 24.97 18.11 4.93
C ALA A 5 25.40 16.69 5.36
N GLU A 6 24.40 15.86 5.68
CA GLU A 6 24.57 14.45 6.06
C GLU A 6 25.19 13.67 4.90
N THR A 7 26.16 12.80 5.17
CA THR A 7 26.74 11.91 4.14
C THR A 7 25.85 10.71 3.90
N LYS A 8 25.93 10.07 2.72
CA LYS A 8 25.14 8.87 2.40
C LYS A 8 25.26 7.75 3.46
N PRO A 9 26.44 7.40 4.00
CA PRO A 9 26.56 6.41 5.08
C PRO A 9 25.85 6.83 6.37
N GLU A 10 25.90 8.11 6.74
CA GLU A 10 25.19 8.64 7.91
C GLU A 10 23.68 8.54 7.74
N THR A 11 23.15 8.90 6.58
CA THR A 11 21.74 8.78 6.21
C THR A 11 21.26 7.33 6.28
N ILE A 12 22.00 6.38 5.70
CA ILE A 12 21.67 4.95 5.72
C ILE A 12 21.63 4.44 7.16
N LYS A 13 22.61 4.82 7.98
CA LYS A 13 22.63 4.44 9.39
C LYS A 13 21.40 4.96 10.14
N ARG A 14 21.07 6.23 9.96
CA ARG A 14 19.89 6.85 10.57
C ARG A 14 18.59 6.14 10.15
N TRP A 15 18.45 5.83 8.84
CA TRP A 15 17.29 5.06 8.38
C TRP A 15 17.20 3.69 9.03
N LYS A 16 18.31 2.99 9.16
CA LYS A 16 18.38 1.69 9.82
C LYS A 16 17.93 1.79 11.27
N ASP A 17 18.49 2.72 12.03
CA ASP A 17 18.16 2.94 13.45
C ASP A 17 16.66 3.28 13.61
N CYS A 18 16.10 4.13 12.73
CA CYS A 18 14.69 4.49 12.75
C CYS A 18 13.76 3.33 12.35
N LEU A 19 14.17 2.51 11.37
CA LEU A 19 13.42 1.33 10.95
C LEU A 19 13.38 0.28 12.06
N GLU A 20 14.51 -0.02 12.70
CA GLU A 20 14.60 -0.95 13.84
C GLU A 20 13.68 -0.49 14.97
N ALA A 21 13.74 0.79 15.34
CA ALA A 21 12.86 1.36 16.36
C ALA A 21 11.37 1.36 15.96
N GLY A 22 11.07 1.49 14.67
CA GLY A 22 9.70 1.41 14.15
C GLY A 22 9.14 -0.01 14.19
N ILE A 23 9.96 -1.00 13.83
CA ILE A 23 9.61 -2.43 13.90
C ILE A 23 9.38 -2.86 15.35
N ASP A 24 10.25 -2.46 16.26
CA ASP A 24 10.15 -2.81 17.69
C ASP A 24 8.90 -2.24 18.36
N ARG A 25 8.47 -1.05 17.94
CA ARG A 25 7.21 -0.46 18.42
C ARG A 25 6.00 -1.24 17.94
N GLY A 26 6.02 -1.67 16.67
CA GLY A 26 4.93 -2.40 16.05
C GLY A 26 3.56 -1.71 16.13
N GLU A 27 2.55 -2.39 15.66
CA GLU A 27 1.13 -2.08 15.92
C GLU A 27 0.51 -3.30 16.61
N ASP A 28 -0.32 -3.06 17.60
CA ASP A 28 -1.10 -4.13 18.21
C ASP A 28 -2.06 -4.72 17.15
N PRO A 29 -1.94 -6.00 16.80
CA PRO A 29 -2.78 -6.58 15.77
C PRO A 29 -4.24 -6.70 16.25
N ILE A 30 -5.16 -6.46 15.32
CA ILE A 30 -6.59 -6.65 15.58
C ILE A 30 -6.91 -8.15 15.53
N ILE A 31 -7.42 -8.70 16.62
CA ILE A 31 -7.77 -10.12 16.69
C ILE A 31 -8.98 -10.38 15.78
N ILE A 32 -8.85 -11.33 14.85
CA ILE A 32 -9.96 -11.80 14.01
C ILE A 32 -10.77 -12.85 14.79
N ILE A 33 -12.10 -12.67 14.81
CA ILE A 33 -13.00 -13.52 15.56
C ILE A 33 -13.97 -14.32 14.68
N THR A 34 -14.09 -14.01 13.39
CA THR A 34 -14.98 -14.73 12.47
C THR A 34 -14.58 -14.50 11.02
N PHE A 35 -14.52 -15.55 10.23
CA PHE A 35 -14.48 -15.49 8.77
C PHE A 35 -15.89 -15.39 8.20
N ARG A 36 -16.05 -14.69 7.06
CA ARG A 36 -17.32 -14.50 6.36
C ARG A 36 -17.33 -15.20 5.00
N SER A 37 -16.55 -14.69 4.08
CA SER A 37 -16.43 -15.17 2.70
C SER A 37 -15.01 -14.99 2.20
N GLY A 38 -14.63 -15.75 1.17
CA GLY A 38 -13.36 -15.59 0.48
C GLY A 38 -13.58 -15.26 -0.99
N TRP A 39 -12.53 -14.77 -1.63
CA TRP A 39 -12.49 -14.56 -3.08
C TRP A 39 -11.54 -15.58 -3.71
N ASP A 40 -11.97 -16.10 -4.86
CA ASP A 40 -11.15 -17.02 -5.66
C ASP A 40 -10.19 -16.21 -6.55
N SER A 41 -9.02 -15.89 -6.00
CA SER A 41 -7.92 -15.20 -6.67
C SER A 41 -6.57 -15.77 -6.18
N ALA A 42 -5.47 -15.38 -6.79
CA ALA A 42 -4.14 -15.88 -6.44
C ALA A 42 -3.80 -15.65 -4.95
N ALA A 43 -4.12 -14.49 -4.41
CA ALA A 43 -3.88 -14.15 -3.00
C ALA A 43 -4.94 -14.73 -2.03
N ARG A 44 -6.08 -15.22 -2.56
CA ARG A 44 -7.20 -15.80 -1.79
C ARG A 44 -7.60 -14.96 -0.57
N PRO A 45 -7.95 -13.66 -0.75
CA PRO A 45 -8.32 -12.82 0.37
C PRO A 45 -9.63 -13.27 1.02
N VAL A 46 -9.81 -12.93 2.30
CA VAL A 46 -10.96 -13.33 3.11
C VAL A 46 -11.61 -12.10 3.73
N LEU A 47 -12.93 -11.98 3.62
CA LEU A 47 -13.70 -11.05 4.44
C LEU A 47 -13.83 -11.64 5.84
N ALA A 48 -13.40 -10.89 6.84
CA ALA A 48 -13.39 -11.31 8.23
C ALA A 48 -13.89 -10.19 9.15
N ARG A 49 -14.22 -10.55 10.38
CA ARG A 49 -14.62 -9.60 11.41
C ARG A 49 -13.64 -9.62 12.56
N GLY A 50 -13.20 -8.43 12.97
CA GLY A 50 -12.34 -8.23 14.13
C GLY A 50 -13.11 -8.17 15.46
N ILE A 51 -12.37 -8.29 16.55
CA ILE A 51 -12.89 -8.13 17.92
C ILE A 51 -13.50 -6.74 18.17
N ASP A 52 -13.04 -5.75 17.42
CA ASP A 52 -13.54 -4.37 17.40
C ASP A 52 -14.88 -4.22 16.63
N LYS A 53 -15.44 -5.33 16.15
CA LYS A 53 -16.70 -5.45 15.41
C LYS A 53 -16.67 -4.87 13.99
N ARG A 54 -15.53 -4.38 13.50
CA ARG A 54 -15.34 -3.94 12.12
C ARG A 54 -15.09 -5.13 11.20
N GLU A 55 -15.29 -4.94 9.90
CA GLU A 55 -15.02 -5.93 8.87
C GLU A 55 -13.76 -5.56 8.10
N TYR A 56 -13.00 -6.58 7.72
CA TYR A 56 -11.69 -6.47 7.08
C TYR A 56 -11.58 -7.42 5.90
N VAL A 57 -10.92 -6.99 4.84
CA VAL A 57 -10.41 -7.88 3.81
C VAL A 57 -8.99 -8.26 4.21
N ILE A 58 -8.76 -9.53 4.52
CA ILE A 58 -7.47 -10.03 5.00
C ILE A 58 -6.75 -10.84 3.92
N LYS A 59 -5.43 -10.69 3.87
CA LYS A 59 -4.50 -11.55 3.13
C LYS A 59 -3.48 -12.09 4.13
N GLY A 60 -3.46 -13.40 4.32
CA GLY A 60 -2.52 -14.06 5.21
C GLY A 60 -1.15 -14.29 4.54
N GLN A 61 -0.26 -14.93 5.27
CA GLN A 61 1.12 -15.20 4.82
C GLN A 61 1.19 -16.12 3.57
N GLN A 62 0.11 -16.87 3.24
CA GLN A 62 0.02 -17.64 1.98
C GLN A 62 0.12 -16.73 0.73
N ALA A 63 -0.17 -15.45 0.84
CA ALA A 63 0.02 -14.48 -0.25
C ALA A 63 1.50 -14.04 -0.41
N GLY A 64 2.42 -14.55 0.41
CA GLY A 64 3.83 -14.20 0.37
C GLY A 64 4.06 -12.70 0.54
N ARG A 65 5.03 -12.15 -0.16
CA ARG A 65 5.41 -10.74 -0.03
C ARG A 65 4.39 -9.73 -0.58
N GLN A 66 3.30 -10.19 -1.20
CA GLN A 66 2.19 -9.30 -1.58
C GLN A 66 1.68 -8.51 -0.38
N ILE A 67 1.59 -9.14 0.81
CA ILE A 67 1.13 -8.48 2.04
C ILE A 67 2.03 -7.33 2.49
N VAL A 68 3.33 -7.41 2.23
CA VAL A 68 4.29 -6.33 2.48
C VAL A 68 3.99 -5.14 1.57
N ASN A 69 3.83 -5.41 0.26
CA ASN A 69 3.54 -4.37 -0.73
C ASN A 69 2.20 -3.68 -0.44
N ASP A 70 1.15 -4.48 -0.18
CA ASP A 70 -0.17 -3.95 0.21
C ASP A 70 -0.08 -3.00 1.41
N GLN A 71 0.67 -3.41 2.44
CA GLN A 71 0.80 -2.65 3.68
C GLN A 71 1.53 -1.32 3.45
N VAL A 72 2.67 -1.35 2.76
CA VAL A 72 3.49 -0.15 2.50
C VAL A 72 2.76 0.81 1.57
N VAL A 73 2.22 0.30 0.45
CA VAL A 73 1.56 1.15 -0.57
C VAL A 73 0.32 1.82 -0.02
N ALA A 74 -0.52 1.09 0.74
CA ALA A 74 -1.72 1.67 1.33
C ALA A 74 -1.38 2.78 2.35
N ARG A 75 -0.33 2.61 3.18
CA ARG A 75 0.12 3.66 4.11
C ARG A 75 0.64 4.89 3.40
N LEU A 76 1.42 4.73 2.34
CA LEU A 76 1.89 5.85 1.51
C LEU A 76 0.72 6.54 0.80
N GLY A 77 -0.25 5.76 0.31
CA GLY A 77 -1.47 6.30 -0.27
C GLY A 77 -2.27 7.17 0.71
N MET A 78 -2.46 6.68 1.93
CA MET A 78 -3.10 7.46 2.99
C MET A 78 -2.34 8.75 3.32
N ALA A 79 -1.01 8.69 3.33
CA ALA A 79 -0.18 9.86 3.64
C ALA A 79 -0.36 11.03 2.67
N ILE A 80 -0.71 10.76 1.41
CA ILE A 80 -1.04 11.78 0.40
C ILE A 80 -2.55 11.96 0.20
N GLY A 81 -3.40 11.31 1.01
CA GLY A 81 -4.85 11.36 0.86
C GLY A 81 -5.41 10.62 -0.36
N ALA A 82 -4.63 9.74 -1.00
CA ALA A 82 -5.12 8.92 -2.09
C ALA A 82 -6.22 7.96 -1.61
N PRO A 83 -7.25 7.68 -2.43
CA PRO A 83 -8.36 6.83 -2.04
C PRO A 83 -7.98 5.35 -2.07
N VAL A 84 -7.24 4.92 -1.08
CA VAL A 84 -6.89 3.52 -0.79
C VAL A 84 -7.67 3.03 0.43
N GLY A 85 -7.71 1.73 0.64
CA GLY A 85 -8.27 1.17 1.87
C GLY A 85 -7.33 1.40 3.06
N GLU A 86 -7.90 1.62 4.25
CA GLU A 86 -7.13 1.78 5.50
C GLU A 86 -6.43 0.44 5.83
N PRO A 87 -5.08 0.40 5.83
CA PRO A 87 -4.33 -0.80 6.15
C PRO A 87 -4.24 -0.99 7.65
N CYS A 88 -4.26 -2.24 8.09
CA CYS A 88 -4.00 -2.63 9.46
C CYS A 88 -3.33 -4.01 9.50
N ILE A 89 -2.84 -4.39 10.67
CA ILE A 89 -2.32 -5.72 10.95
C ILE A 89 -3.36 -6.43 11.78
N VAL A 90 -3.62 -7.69 11.44
CA VAL A 90 -4.57 -8.53 12.16
C VAL A 90 -3.88 -9.81 12.63
N GLU A 91 -4.42 -10.42 13.68
CA GLU A 91 -4.01 -11.71 14.19
C GLU A 91 -5.07 -12.76 13.87
N ILE A 92 -4.63 -13.89 13.32
CA ILE A 92 -5.47 -15.05 12.99
C ILE A 92 -5.03 -16.21 13.88
N SER A 93 -5.92 -16.72 14.73
CA SER A 93 -5.59 -17.85 15.59
C SER A 93 -5.74 -19.20 14.86
N GLU A 94 -5.00 -20.19 15.33
CA GLU A 94 -5.10 -21.56 14.83
C GLU A 94 -6.49 -22.15 15.06
N GLU A 95 -7.11 -21.85 16.20
CA GLU A 95 -8.45 -22.31 16.56
C GLU A 95 -9.48 -21.77 15.56
N LEU A 96 -9.39 -20.49 15.20
CA LEU A 96 -10.33 -19.90 14.25
C LEU A 96 -10.21 -20.55 12.86
N ILE A 97 -9.01 -20.90 12.42
CA ILE A 97 -8.78 -21.62 11.16
C ILE A 97 -9.37 -23.03 11.24
N ALA A 98 -9.20 -23.72 12.37
CA ALA A 98 -9.70 -25.07 12.58
C ALA A 98 -11.24 -25.15 12.60
N GLU A 99 -11.93 -24.07 13.03
CA GLU A 99 -13.39 -23.99 13.06
C GLU A 99 -14.02 -23.91 11.65
N ASP A 100 -13.28 -23.44 10.64
CA ASP A 100 -13.81 -23.27 9.29
C ASP A 100 -12.85 -23.79 8.21
N SER A 101 -13.06 -25.04 7.80
CA SER A 101 -12.23 -25.75 6.82
C SER A 101 -12.11 -25.04 5.45
N ARG A 102 -13.04 -24.13 5.11
CA ARG A 102 -12.96 -23.34 3.87
C ARG A 102 -11.70 -22.46 3.84
N PHE A 103 -11.17 -22.12 4.99
CA PHE A 103 -10.05 -21.21 5.17
C PHE A 103 -8.78 -21.93 5.70
N SER A 104 -8.73 -23.26 5.64
CA SER A 104 -7.59 -24.08 6.08
C SER A 104 -6.28 -23.78 5.35
N TYR A 105 -6.30 -22.99 4.29
CA TYR A 105 -5.12 -22.51 3.58
C TYR A 105 -4.45 -21.30 4.24
N LEU A 106 -5.12 -20.65 5.19
CA LEU A 106 -4.53 -19.56 5.99
C LEU A 106 -3.49 -20.13 6.95
N THR A 107 -2.52 -19.31 7.30
CA THR A 107 -1.52 -19.61 8.31
C THR A 107 -1.83 -18.81 9.57
N PRO A 108 -1.77 -19.40 10.77
CA PRO A 108 -1.89 -18.65 12.03
C PRO A 108 -0.81 -17.58 12.15
N GLY A 109 -1.11 -16.50 12.88
CA GLY A 109 -0.22 -15.38 13.12
C GLY A 109 -0.70 -14.10 12.46
N THR A 110 0.21 -13.12 12.31
CA THR A 110 -0.15 -11.84 11.75
C THR A 110 -0.40 -11.89 10.25
N ALA A 111 -1.37 -11.09 9.80
CA ALA A 111 -1.76 -10.95 8.40
C ALA A 111 -2.00 -9.49 8.04
N HIS A 112 -1.84 -9.16 6.75
CA HIS A 112 -2.30 -7.88 6.22
C HIS A 112 -3.82 -7.83 6.20
N ALA A 113 -4.36 -6.69 6.58
CA ALA A 113 -5.77 -6.40 6.43
C ALA A 113 -6.00 -4.99 5.88
N THR A 114 -7.12 -4.86 5.19
CA THR A 114 -7.66 -3.57 4.77
C THR A 114 -9.06 -3.44 5.34
N LEU A 115 -9.37 -2.31 5.97
CA LEU A 115 -10.72 -2.04 6.45
C LEU A 115 -11.71 -2.17 5.28
N TYR A 116 -12.73 -3.01 5.44
CA TYR A 116 -13.69 -3.30 4.39
C TYR A 116 -14.48 -2.06 3.97
N ILE A 117 -14.47 -1.77 2.69
CA ILE A 117 -15.23 -0.67 2.09
C ILE A 117 -16.57 -1.22 1.60
N PRO A 118 -17.67 -1.08 2.36
CA PRO A 118 -18.92 -1.73 2.04
C PRO A 118 -19.62 -1.09 0.82
N LYS A 119 -20.51 -1.88 0.20
CA LYS A 119 -21.37 -1.44 -0.91
C LYS A 119 -20.57 -0.90 -2.09
N CYS A 120 -19.54 -1.63 -2.48
CA CYS A 120 -18.75 -1.37 -3.69
C CYS A 120 -18.96 -2.50 -4.69
N SER A 121 -18.89 -2.16 -5.97
CA SER A 121 -18.67 -3.09 -7.08
C SER A 121 -17.19 -3.11 -7.45
N SER A 122 -16.69 -4.29 -7.80
CA SER A 122 -15.36 -4.45 -8.39
C SER A 122 -15.50 -4.50 -9.90
N GLU A 123 -14.81 -3.61 -10.58
CA GLU A 123 -14.73 -3.58 -12.03
C GLU A 123 -13.28 -3.81 -12.49
N ARG A 124 -12.49 -4.40 -11.61
CA ARG A 124 -11.07 -4.74 -11.81
C ARG A 124 -10.28 -3.55 -12.37
N GLU A 125 -9.68 -3.70 -13.55
CA GLU A 125 -8.87 -2.66 -14.21
C GLU A 125 -9.73 -1.60 -14.95
N GLU A 126 -11.05 -1.73 -14.96
CA GLU A 126 -11.89 -0.79 -15.67
C GLU A 126 -11.94 0.58 -15.01
N ILE A 127 -11.64 1.60 -15.79
CA ILE A 127 -11.66 2.99 -15.37
C ILE A 127 -13.03 3.58 -15.71
N ASN A 128 -13.86 3.67 -14.68
CA ASN A 128 -15.23 4.16 -14.79
C ASN A 128 -15.45 5.46 -14.01
N TYR A 129 -16.58 6.09 -14.22
CA TYR A 129 -17.04 7.28 -13.49
C TYR A 129 -16.06 8.47 -13.49
N THR A 130 -15.22 8.58 -14.53
CA THR A 130 -14.23 9.66 -14.71
C THR A 130 -14.87 11.03 -14.95
N ASN A 131 -16.15 11.07 -15.30
CA ASN A 131 -16.95 12.28 -15.49
C ASN A 131 -17.51 12.84 -14.18
N GLN A 132 -17.39 12.13 -13.06
CA GLN A 132 -17.81 12.61 -11.75
C GLN A 132 -16.74 13.55 -11.19
N PRO A 133 -17.09 14.80 -10.81
CA PRO A 133 -16.11 15.77 -10.31
C PRO A 133 -15.29 15.23 -9.11
N GLU A 134 -15.95 14.52 -8.20
CA GLU A 134 -15.34 13.96 -7.00
C GLU A 134 -14.28 12.89 -7.33
N ASN A 135 -14.41 12.20 -8.44
CA ASN A 135 -13.44 11.19 -8.87
C ASN A 135 -12.21 11.80 -9.58
N ARG A 136 -12.27 13.04 -10.06
CA ARG A 136 -11.12 13.66 -10.72
C ARG A 136 -9.94 13.80 -9.76
N GLU A 137 -10.15 14.38 -8.60
CA GLU A 137 -9.12 14.51 -7.57
C GLU A 137 -8.64 13.13 -7.09
N ARG A 138 -9.58 12.20 -6.88
CA ARG A 138 -9.28 10.84 -6.43
C ARG A 138 -8.39 10.10 -7.41
N PHE A 139 -8.71 10.13 -8.72
CA PHE A 139 -7.86 9.55 -9.75
C PHE A 139 -6.51 10.28 -9.88
N ALA A 140 -6.49 11.59 -9.73
CA ALA A 140 -5.24 12.35 -9.76
C ALA A 140 -4.28 11.91 -8.66
N LEU A 141 -4.76 11.74 -7.43
CA LEU A 141 -3.96 11.25 -6.30
C LEU A 141 -3.56 9.78 -6.47
N LEU A 142 -4.42 8.92 -7.04
CA LEU A 142 -4.04 7.54 -7.37
C LEU A 142 -2.94 7.49 -8.44
N ILE A 143 -3.03 8.30 -9.48
CA ILE A 143 -2.00 8.36 -10.54
C ILE A 143 -0.67 8.85 -9.95
N LEU A 144 -0.71 9.84 -9.06
CA LEU A 144 0.47 10.32 -8.35
C LEU A 144 1.09 9.21 -7.47
N LEU A 145 0.27 8.52 -6.69
CA LEU A 145 0.70 7.35 -5.90
C LEU A 145 1.35 6.29 -6.79
N TYR A 146 0.71 5.95 -7.91
CA TYR A 146 1.18 4.91 -8.82
C TYR A 146 2.51 5.26 -9.49
N GLY A 147 2.70 6.53 -9.86
CA GLY A 147 4.00 7.03 -10.29
C GLY A 147 5.05 6.92 -9.19
N TRP A 148 4.69 7.23 -7.95
CA TRP A 148 5.61 7.17 -6.82
C TRP A 148 6.08 5.75 -6.51
N VAL A 149 5.16 4.79 -6.36
CA VAL A 149 5.49 3.42 -5.94
C VAL A 149 5.78 2.47 -7.10
N TYR A 150 5.55 2.85 -8.34
CA TYR A 150 5.58 1.99 -9.53
C TYR A 150 4.47 0.93 -9.48
N ALA A 151 3.26 1.34 -9.86
CA ALA A 151 2.12 0.44 -9.94
C ALA A 151 2.16 -0.43 -11.20
N ASN A 152 2.02 -1.74 -11.05
CA ASN A 152 1.90 -2.68 -12.15
C ASN A 152 0.43 -3.08 -12.36
N ASP A 153 -0.13 -3.88 -11.50
CA ASP A 153 -1.47 -4.45 -11.60
C ASP A 153 -2.42 -3.65 -10.69
N TYR A 154 -3.06 -2.59 -11.22
CA TYR A 154 -3.96 -1.76 -10.43
C TYR A 154 -5.41 -2.21 -10.56
N GLN A 155 -6.11 -2.27 -9.43
CA GLN A 155 -7.52 -2.62 -9.34
C GLN A 155 -8.34 -1.50 -8.70
N PHE A 156 -9.54 -1.30 -9.24
CA PHE A 156 -10.47 -0.31 -8.73
C PHE A 156 -11.76 -0.95 -8.22
N ILE A 157 -12.27 -0.40 -7.13
CA ILE A 157 -13.64 -0.62 -6.68
C ILE A 157 -14.37 0.72 -6.62
N TYR A 158 -15.68 0.68 -6.82
CA TYR A 158 -16.51 1.88 -6.89
C TYR A 158 -17.68 1.76 -5.93
N LYS A 159 -17.97 2.82 -5.18
CA LYS A 159 -19.19 2.88 -4.38
C LYS A 159 -20.43 2.71 -5.27
N ASN A 160 -21.39 1.87 -4.84
CA ASN A 160 -22.65 1.68 -5.56
C ASN A 160 -23.53 2.94 -5.53
N ALA A 161 -23.40 3.76 -4.48
CA ALA A 161 -24.12 5.01 -4.37
C ALA A 161 -23.37 6.12 -5.14
N ARG A 162 -24.13 6.98 -5.84
CA ARG A 162 -23.56 8.19 -6.47
C ARG A 162 -22.86 9.06 -5.45
N PRO A 163 -21.71 9.67 -5.80
CA PRO A 163 -21.14 9.79 -7.15
C PRO A 163 -20.25 8.61 -7.59
N ASN A 164 -20.42 7.42 -7.06
CA ASN A 164 -19.64 6.22 -7.38
C ASN A 164 -18.13 6.44 -7.13
N LEU A 165 -17.80 6.82 -5.89
CA LEU A 165 -16.42 7.13 -5.50
C LEU A 165 -15.49 5.95 -5.76
N VAL A 166 -14.38 6.21 -6.45
CA VAL A 166 -13.33 5.23 -6.73
C VAL A 166 -12.43 5.01 -5.51
N TYR A 167 -12.00 3.76 -5.34
CA TYR A 167 -10.91 3.35 -4.44
C TYR A 167 -9.99 2.40 -5.17
N SER A 168 -8.69 2.47 -4.84
CA SER A 168 -7.70 1.49 -5.27
C SER A 168 -7.51 0.43 -4.19
N VAL A 169 -7.40 -0.81 -4.62
CA VAL A 169 -7.22 -1.99 -3.77
C VAL A 169 -6.21 -2.95 -4.42
N ASP A 170 -5.73 -3.94 -3.66
CA ASP A 170 -4.87 -5.00 -4.17
C ASP A 170 -3.54 -4.48 -4.76
N HIS A 171 -2.69 -3.93 -3.90
CA HIS A 171 -1.40 -3.36 -4.28
C HIS A 171 -0.23 -4.38 -4.21
N GLY A 172 -0.54 -5.66 -4.01
CA GLY A 172 0.45 -6.70 -3.79
C GLY A 172 1.49 -6.85 -4.90
N HIS A 173 1.13 -6.51 -6.14
CA HIS A 173 2.01 -6.57 -7.31
C HIS A 173 2.73 -5.25 -7.64
N PHE A 174 2.66 -4.25 -6.78
CA PHE A 174 3.38 -2.99 -6.96
C PHE A 174 4.87 -3.16 -6.65
N PHE A 175 5.65 -2.13 -6.96
CA PHE A 175 7.10 -2.09 -7.01
C PHE A 175 7.70 -2.85 -8.20
N PRO A 176 8.92 -2.46 -8.66
CA PRO A 176 9.65 -3.17 -9.70
C PRO A 176 9.94 -4.62 -9.29
N GLY A 177 9.46 -5.58 -10.08
CA GLY A 177 9.54 -7.00 -9.74
C GLY A 177 8.30 -7.57 -9.04
N GLY A 178 7.29 -6.73 -8.76
CA GLY A 178 6.06 -7.16 -8.07
C GLY A 178 6.33 -7.68 -6.66
N PRO A 179 5.67 -8.76 -6.19
CA PRO A 179 5.90 -9.29 -4.84
C PRO A 179 7.28 -9.94 -4.66
N GLU A 180 7.96 -10.29 -5.75
CA GLU A 180 9.25 -10.98 -5.73
C GLU A 180 10.44 -10.01 -5.90
N TRP A 181 10.20 -8.70 -5.76
CA TRP A 181 11.26 -7.71 -5.91
C TRP A 181 12.47 -8.00 -5.00
N LYS A 182 13.64 -7.66 -5.51
CA LYS A 182 14.92 -7.72 -4.81
C LYS A 182 15.52 -6.32 -4.74
N GLN A 183 16.44 -6.10 -3.82
CA GLN A 183 17.12 -4.80 -3.68
C GLN A 183 17.65 -4.26 -5.02
N ARG A 184 18.22 -5.12 -5.88
CA ARG A 184 18.73 -4.72 -7.21
C ARG A 184 17.62 -4.15 -8.11
N ASP A 185 16.39 -4.68 -8.02
CA ASP A 185 15.29 -4.23 -8.87
C ASP A 185 14.85 -2.82 -8.49
N LEU A 186 14.88 -2.50 -7.20
CA LEU A 186 14.63 -1.15 -6.68
C LEU A 186 15.77 -0.19 -7.02
N LEU A 187 17.03 -0.61 -6.84
CA LEU A 187 18.21 0.23 -7.08
C LEU A 187 18.43 0.55 -8.57
N GLN A 188 18.01 -0.34 -9.46
CA GLN A 188 18.11 -0.19 -10.92
C GLN A 188 16.83 0.36 -11.57
N ALA A 189 15.79 0.64 -10.76
CA ALA A 189 14.55 1.17 -11.28
C ALA A 189 14.78 2.54 -11.98
N ALA A 190 14.04 2.74 -13.07
CA ALA A 190 13.99 4.04 -13.73
C ALA A 190 13.44 5.12 -12.78
N SER A 191 13.74 6.38 -13.08
CA SER A 191 13.16 7.53 -12.39
C SER A 191 11.63 7.46 -12.39
N ALA A 192 11.02 8.04 -11.36
CA ALA A 192 9.58 8.07 -11.28
C ALA A 192 9.00 8.96 -12.39
N GLU A 193 7.92 8.50 -12.96
CA GLU A 193 7.19 9.21 -14.01
C GLU A 193 5.68 9.06 -13.83
N ILE A 194 4.93 9.98 -14.39
CA ILE A 194 3.47 9.90 -14.45
C ILE A 194 3.06 9.08 -15.67
N ASN A 195 2.22 8.08 -15.46
CA ASN A 195 1.68 7.26 -16.54
C ASN A 195 0.69 8.08 -17.39
N HIS A 196 1.18 8.66 -18.49
CA HIS A 196 0.37 9.49 -19.42
C HIS A 196 -0.83 8.76 -20.00
N ARG A 197 -0.73 7.45 -20.24
CA ARG A 197 -1.85 6.64 -20.71
C ARG A 197 -2.97 6.58 -19.67
N LEU A 198 -2.60 6.39 -18.39
CA LEU A 198 -3.55 6.37 -17.30
C LEU A 198 -4.21 7.75 -17.09
N VAL A 199 -3.43 8.83 -17.17
CA VAL A 199 -3.94 10.22 -17.16
C VAL A 199 -5.02 10.40 -18.24
N SER A 200 -4.72 9.98 -19.48
CA SER A 200 -5.65 10.07 -20.60
C SER A 200 -6.91 9.21 -20.39
N ASN A 201 -6.75 7.98 -19.93
CA ASN A 201 -7.86 7.06 -19.66
C ASN A 201 -8.80 7.60 -18.57
N CYS A 202 -8.25 8.27 -17.56
CA CYS A 202 -9.01 8.95 -16.51
C CYS A 202 -9.58 10.31 -16.95
N LYS A 203 -9.38 10.73 -18.21
CA LYS A 203 -9.79 12.05 -18.75
C LYS A 203 -9.25 13.22 -17.94
N LEU A 204 -8.05 13.07 -17.42
CA LEU A 204 -7.34 14.10 -16.67
C LEU A 204 -6.29 14.79 -17.54
N LYS A 205 -5.75 15.90 -17.03
CA LYS A 205 -4.58 16.61 -17.55
C LYS A 205 -3.44 16.52 -16.55
N LEU A 206 -2.21 16.81 -16.97
CA LEU A 206 -1.07 16.85 -16.06
C LEU A 206 -1.25 17.88 -14.94
N GLU A 207 -1.94 18.98 -15.21
CA GLU A 207 -2.27 20.00 -14.21
C GLU A 207 -3.12 19.43 -13.06
N ASP A 208 -4.03 18.49 -13.35
CA ASP A 208 -4.83 17.82 -12.31
C ASP A 208 -3.91 17.01 -11.37
N ILE A 209 -2.89 16.34 -11.94
CA ILE A 209 -1.92 15.57 -11.15
C ILE A 209 -1.01 16.50 -10.34
N ARG A 210 -0.56 17.62 -10.93
CA ARG A 210 0.28 18.61 -10.26
C ARG A 210 -0.37 19.22 -9.03
N GLN A 211 -1.69 19.29 -8.97
CA GLN A 211 -2.42 19.75 -7.77
C GLN A 211 -2.18 18.85 -6.56
N GLY A 212 -1.84 17.58 -6.75
CA GLY A 212 -1.47 16.66 -5.69
C GLY A 212 -0.01 16.77 -5.21
N LEU A 213 0.88 17.44 -5.97
CA LEU A 213 2.31 17.53 -5.60
C LEU A 213 2.55 18.16 -4.22
N PRO A 214 1.83 19.20 -3.78
CA PRO A 214 2.00 19.72 -2.42
C PRO A 214 1.71 18.66 -1.32
N LEU A 215 0.78 17.74 -1.55
CA LEU A 215 0.50 16.64 -0.62
C LEU A 215 1.65 15.64 -0.58
N LEU A 216 2.26 15.34 -1.75
CA LEU A 216 3.44 14.49 -1.84
C LEU A 216 4.67 15.16 -1.21
N ASP A 217 4.84 16.47 -1.39
CA ASP A 217 5.95 17.25 -0.79
C ASP A 217 5.84 17.28 0.74
N ALA A 218 4.63 17.35 1.27
CA ALA A 218 4.37 17.33 2.71
C ALA A 218 4.68 15.97 3.38
N VAL A 219 4.84 14.89 2.61
CA VAL A 219 5.21 13.57 3.16
C VAL A 219 6.65 13.63 3.64
N SER A 220 6.86 13.52 4.93
CA SER A 220 8.20 13.49 5.51
C SER A 220 8.92 12.16 5.23
N GLU A 221 10.24 12.18 5.31
CA GLU A 221 11.05 10.95 5.26
C GLU A 221 10.67 9.99 6.40
N GLU A 222 10.37 10.52 7.58
CA GLU A 222 9.88 9.74 8.72
C GLU A 222 8.58 8.99 8.39
N THR A 223 7.64 9.63 7.68
CA THR A 223 6.40 8.96 7.23
C THR A 223 6.70 7.79 6.30
N ILE A 224 7.67 7.93 5.39
CA ILE A 224 8.11 6.83 4.51
C ILE A 224 8.74 5.70 5.34
N ILE A 225 9.61 6.04 6.29
CA ILE A 225 10.25 5.06 7.18
C ILE A 225 9.19 4.30 7.98
N GLN A 226 8.21 4.98 8.56
CA GLN A 226 7.13 4.35 9.31
C GLN A 226 6.28 3.41 8.43
N ALA A 227 5.96 3.81 7.19
CA ALA A 227 5.24 2.95 6.26
C ALA A 227 6.03 1.66 5.94
N VAL A 228 7.36 1.77 5.77
CA VAL A 228 8.25 0.63 5.48
C VAL A 228 8.55 -0.21 6.73
N ALA A 229 8.51 0.37 7.92
CA ALA A 229 8.68 -0.34 9.18
C ALA A 229 7.44 -1.15 9.59
N ALA A 230 6.25 -0.72 9.16
CA ALA A 230 4.98 -1.29 9.60
C ALA A 230 4.79 -2.80 9.35
N PRO A 231 5.21 -3.40 8.20
CA PRO A 231 5.14 -4.85 8.04
C PRO A 231 5.91 -5.59 9.15
N PRO A 232 5.32 -6.54 9.89
CA PRO A 232 6.01 -7.33 10.90
C PRO A 232 7.25 -8.05 10.36
N SER A 233 8.24 -8.30 11.21
CA SER A 233 9.48 -8.98 10.80
C SER A 233 9.25 -10.41 10.30
N GLU A 234 8.23 -11.08 10.81
CA GLU A 234 7.83 -12.45 10.41
C GLU A 234 7.31 -12.54 8.98
N TRP A 235 6.99 -11.41 8.31
CA TRP A 235 6.66 -11.40 6.88
C TRP A 235 7.91 -11.45 5.98
N GLY A 236 9.11 -11.62 6.57
CA GLY A 236 10.35 -11.92 5.87
C GLY A 236 11.02 -10.75 5.16
N LEU A 237 10.64 -9.50 5.49
CA LEU A 237 11.31 -8.31 4.97
C LEU A 237 12.51 -7.97 5.86
N THR A 238 13.72 -8.13 5.34
CA THR A 238 14.97 -7.85 6.08
C THR A 238 15.20 -6.35 6.26
N ILE A 239 16.01 -5.98 7.26
CA ILE A 239 16.35 -4.57 7.52
C ILE A 239 17.05 -3.91 6.31
N ASP A 240 17.93 -4.62 5.63
CA ASP A 240 18.64 -4.09 4.46
C ASP A 240 17.70 -3.89 3.25
N GLU A 241 16.69 -4.75 3.09
CA GLU A 241 15.64 -4.55 2.09
C GLU A 241 14.76 -3.34 2.44
N ARG A 242 14.43 -3.14 3.72
CA ARG A 242 13.69 -1.96 4.19
C ARG A 242 14.46 -0.67 3.92
N VAL A 243 15.75 -0.63 4.21
CA VAL A 243 16.62 0.52 3.90
C VAL A 243 16.60 0.81 2.41
N THR A 244 16.75 -0.23 1.58
CA THR A 244 16.70 -0.07 0.12
C THR A 244 15.34 0.44 -0.37
N LEU A 245 14.25 -0.03 0.23
CA LEU A 245 12.90 0.43 -0.11
C LEU A 245 12.68 1.90 0.32
N VAL A 246 13.21 2.34 1.47
CA VAL A 246 13.20 3.75 1.87
C VAL A 246 13.99 4.60 0.87
N GLU A 247 15.23 4.21 0.51
CA GLU A 247 16.04 4.92 -0.48
C GLU A 247 15.31 5.05 -1.82
N TYR A 248 14.69 3.97 -2.29
CA TYR A 248 13.89 3.93 -3.51
C TYR A 248 12.71 4.92 -3.45
N LEU A 249 11.92 4.90 -2.38
CA LEU A 249 10.75 5.75 -2.22
C LEU A 249 11.10 7.23 -2.06
N VAL A 250 12.16 7.54 -1.31
CA VAL A 250 12.66 8.92 -1.16
C VAL A 250 13.12 9.48 -2.50
N LYS A 251 13.91 8.71 -3.27
CA LYS A 251 14.36 9.11 -4.59
C LYS A 251 13.19 9.37 -5.54
N ARG A 252 12.24 8.44 -5.63
CA ARG A 252 11.09 8.56 -6.54
C ARG A 252 10.16 9.72 -6.16
N ARG A 253 10.02 10.01 -4.87
CA ARG A 253 9.33 11.23 -4.43
C ARG A 253 10.01 12.48 -5.00
N GLN A 254 11.34 12.56 -4.91
CA GLN A 254 12.10 13.68 -5.46
C GLN A 254 11.96 13.78 -6.98
N ASP A 255 12.01 12.65 -7.69
CA ASP A 255 11.81 12.61 -9.14
C ASP A 255 10.44 13.23 -9.53
N LEU A 256 9.36 12.87 -8.83
CA LEU A 256 8.02 13.41 -9.11
C LEU A 256 7.88 14.89 -8.75
N LEU A 257 8.51 15.34 -7.67
CA LEU A 257 8.48 16.75 -7.27
C LEU A 257 9.26 17.65 -8.25
N ALA A 258 10.14 17.07 -9.07
CA ALA A 258 10.86 17.77 -10.13
C ALA A 258 10.06 17.93 -11.44
N LEU A 259 8.86 17.34 -11.56
CA LEU A 259 7.97 17.43 -12.73
C LEU A 259 7.18 18.75 -12.75
#